data_2f7b14737de08ce75242a940c05208ef
#
_entry.id   2f7b14737de08ce75242a940c05208ef
#
_cell.length_a   1.000
_cell.length_b   1.000
_cell.length_c   1.000
_cell.angle_alpha   90.00
_cell.angle_beta   90.00
_cell.angle_gamma   90.00
#
_symmetry.space_group_name_H-M   'P 1'
#
loop_
_entity.id
_entity.type
_entity.pdbx_description
1 polymer ?
#
loop_
_entity_poly.entity_id
_entity_poly.type
_entity_poly.pdbx_seq_one_letter_code
_entity_poly.pdbx_strand_id
1 'polypeptide(L)'
;MVFIADRSGAVRAFHADGTAAWTVYTGGPVYYAPTISNNRVYVGSADGRVHAIAARDGRFLWSYRVGPTDQWLPVYDRLISAWPVAGGVVVEGDTVYAAAGITHYDGTHVVALDAITGELKASNRTSGTLEREVNNGISMQGNLTMVDGELRFLAGGVYETARYDPKTLECLNTPRKQVTSQYRTAFYPYYPDYGKYVSLDYQCKDGCSLSHDASYEGSQFVNLSRQPALPPGTQKPVKEAARWVRRGGKLPEPLWADTADRRFTSFVVTEQTLLATGHPDNQPDQSFLVAINTADGTDQWIARTPANAVKGGTAVDPTGRIIVVLENGQLLCFDATP
;
A
#
# COMPACT_ATOMS: atom_id res chain seq x y z
N MET A 1 -13.50 -2.91 17.01
CA MET A 1 -14.05 -3.39 15.73
C MET A 1 -12.92 -3.52 14.73
N VAL A 2 -12.99 -4.50 13.84
CA VAL A 2 -12.09 -4.70 12.70
C VAL A 2 -12.82 -4.28 11.43
N PHE A 3 -12.16 -3.53 10.56
CA PHE A 3 -12.72 -3.07 9.29
C PHE A 3 -11.91 -3.64 8.14
N ILE A 4 -12.60 -4.20 7.17
CA ILE A 4 -12.01 -4.73 5.94
C ILE A 4 -12.75 -4.19 4.73
N ALA A 5 -12.04 -4.07 3.62
CA ALA A 5 -12.63 -3.73 2.34
C ALA A 5 -12.07 -4.65 1.25
N ASP A 6 -12.83 -4.84 0.19
CA ASP A 6 -12.45 -5.77 -0.86
C ASP A 6 -12.71 -5.25 -2.29
N ARG A 7 -12.29 -6.05 -3.26
CA ARG A 7 -12.45 -5.75 -4.69
C ARG A 7 -13.89 -5.80 -5.20
N SER A 8 -14.84 -6.29 -4.41
CA SER A 8 -16.26 -6.17 -4.75
C SER A 8 -16.84 -4.81 -4.39
N GLY A 9 -16.05 -3.95 -3.72
CA GLY A 9 -16.48 -2.67 -3.17
C GLY A 9 -17.14 -2.80 -1.81
N ALA A 10 -17.17 -3.99 -1.22
CA ALA A 10 -17.72 -4.19 0.10
C ALA A 10 -16.77 -3.66 1.17
N VAL A 11 -17.31 -2.89 2.11
CA VAL A 11 -16.67 -2.48 3.36
C VAL A 11 -17.43 -3.14 4.50
N ARG A 12 -16.72 -3.90 5.33
CA ARG A 12 -17.31 -4.69 6.42
C ARG A 12 -16.69 -4.34 7.74
N ALA A 13 -17.51 -4.38 8.78
CA ALA A 13 -17.04 -4.28 10.15
C ALA A 13 -17.40 -5.54 10.93
N PHE A 14 -16.47 -5.93 11.80
CA PHE A 14 -16.63 -7.07 12.71
C PHE A 14 -16.37 -6.63 14.13
N HIS A 15 -17.12 -7.21 15.06
CA HIS A 15 -16.82 -7.12 16.48
C HIS A 15 -15.55 -7.92 16.84
N ALA A 16 -15.02 -7.71 18.05
CA ALA A 16 -13.82 -8.40 18.52
C ALA A 16 -14.01 -9.93 18.67
N ASP A 17 -15.25 -10.38 18.82
CA ASP A 17 -15.63 -11.78 18.88
C ASP A 17 -15.81 -12.44 17.50
N GLY A 18 -15.54 -11.69 16.42
CA GLY A 18 -15.69 -12.15 15.04
C GLY A 18 -17.09 -12.05 14.47
N THR A 19 -18.09 -11.59 15.24
CA THR A 19 -19.44 -11.38 14.72
C THR A 19 -19.50 -10.18 13.78
N ALA A 20 -20.23 -10.31 12.67
CA ALA A 20 -20.42 -9.22 11.71
C ALA A 20 -21.26 -8.09 12.35
N ALA A 21 -20.77 -6.87 12.26
CA ALA A 21 -21.47 -5.68 12.72
C ALA A 21 -22.31 -5.05 11.60
N TRP A 22 -21.66 -4.78 10.45
CA TRP A 22 -22.34 -4.21 9.28
C TRP A 22 -21.54 -4.46 7.99
N THR A 23 -22.24 -4.34 6.87
CA THR A 23 -21.64 -4.35 5.52
C THR A 23 -22.28 -3.26 4.69
N VAL A 24 -21.44 -2.49 3.97
CA VAL A 24 -21.88 -1.49 2.99
C VAL A 24 -21.08 -1.64 1.71
N TYR A 25 -21.53 -1.03 0.62
CA TYR A 25 -20.89 -1.14 -0.68
C TYR A 25 -20.60 0.24 -1.25
N THR A 26 -19.36 0.43 -1.75
CA THR A 26 -19.00 1.54 -2.62
C THR A 26 -19.39 1.23 -4.06
N GLY A 27 -19.27 2.21 -4.95
CA GLY A 27 -19.61 2.02 -6.37
C GLY A 27 -18.56 1.26 -7.18
N GLY A 28 -17.41 0.91 -6.60
CA GLY A 28 -16.31 0.20 -7.26
C GLY A 28 -15.36 -0.49 -6.29
N PRO A 29 -14.40 -1.24 -6.80
CA PRO A 29 -13.39 -1.93 -5.98
C PRO A 29 -12.69 -1.01 -4.97
N VAL A 30 -12.40 -1.55 -3.80
CA VAL A 30 -11.50 -0.95 -2.81
C VAL A 30 -10.23 -1.78 -2.75
N TYR A 31 -9.07 -1.17 -3.00
CA TYR A 31 -7.80 -1.88 -3.13
C TYR A 31 -6.88 -1.78 -1.92
N TYR A 32 -7.14 -0.81 -1.05
CA TYR A 32 -6.36 -0.59 0.16
C TYR A 32 -7.23 -0.66 1.41
N ALA A 33 -6.61 -0.99 2.51
CA ALA A 33 -7.28 -1.06 3.80
C ALA A 33 -7.98 0.27 4.15
N PRO A 34 -9.16 0.21 4.78
CA PRO A 34 -9.81 1.40 5.30
C PRO A 34 -8.93 2.15 6.31
N THR A 35 -8.96 3.47 6.27
CA THR A 35 -8.34 4.31 7.30
C THR A 35 -9.37 4.70 8.34
N ILE A 36 -9.04 4.52 9.62
CA ILE A 36 -9.96 4.77 10.72
C ILE A 36 -9.47 5.99 11.51
N SER A 37 -10.34 6.97 11.64
CA SER A 37 -10.10 8.16 12.46
C SER A 37 -11.42 8.77 12.93
N ASN A 38 -11.45 9.33 14.15
CA ASN A 38 -12.60 10.07 14.68
C ASN A 38 -13.94 9.33 14.54
N ASN A 39 -13.99 8.04 14.89
CA ASN A 39 -15.16 7.17 14.75
C ASN A 39 -15.71 7.07 13.32
N ARG A 40 -14.86 7.30 12.32
CA ARG A 40 -15.17 7.17 10.90
C ARG A 40 -14.22 6.19 10.23
N VAL A 41 -14.73 5.55 9.21
CA VAL A 41 -14.01 4.68 8.28
C VAL A 41 -13.94 5.41 6.94
N TYR A 42 -12.75 5.69 6.47
CA TYR A 42 -12.51 6.34 5.20
C TYR A 42 -11.97 5.32 4.20
N VAL A 43 -12.53 5.31 3.01
CA VAL A 43 -12.08 4.44 1.93
C VAL A 43 -11.95 5.21 0.62
N GLY A 44 -10.90 4.93 -0.11
CA GLY A 44 -10.78 5.29 -1.51
C GLY A 44 -11.30 4.14 -2.38
N SER A 45 -12.16 4.45 -3.31
CA SER A 45 -12.79 3.45 -4.18
C SER A 45 -12.46 3.69 -5.65
N ALA A 46 -12.44 2.62 -6.42
CA ALA A 46 -12.29 2.70 -7.87
C ALA A 46 -13.51 3.29 -8.60
N ASP A 47 -14.57 3.67 -7.88
CA ASP A 47 -15.63 4.54 -8.38
C ASP A 47 -15.22 6.02 -8.51
N GLY A 48 -13.95 6.34 -8.17
CA GLY A 48 -13.38 7.69 -8.26
C GLY A 48 -13.69 8.57 -7.06
N ARG A 49 -14.17 7.98 -5.95
CA ARG A 49 -14.60 8.72 -4.77
C ARG A 49 -13.84 8.31 -3.52
N VAL A 50 -13.80 9.26 -2.60
CA VAL A 50 -13.54 9.02 -1.19
C VAL A 50 -14.90 8.92 -0.48
N HIS A 51 -15.06 7.91 0.34
CA HIS A 51 -16.25 7.72 1.17
C HIS A 51 -15.87 7.79 2.64
N ALA A 52 -16.65 8.51 3.43
CA ALA A 52 -16.62 8.45 4.89
C ALA A 52 -17.85 7.72 5.40
N ILE A 53 -17.64 6.75 6.24
CA ILE A 53 -18.64 5.83 6.78
C ILE A 53 -18.57 5.90 8.30
N ALA A 54 -19.70 5.95 8.98
CA ALA A 54 -19.74 5.88 10.43
C ALA A 54 -19.25 4.51 10.92
N ALA A 55 -18.22 4.49 11.76
CA ALA A 55 -17.60 3.24 12.22
C ALA A 55 -18.58 2.36 13.01
N ARG A 56 -19.54 2.97 13.70
CA ARG A 56 -20.50 2.29 14.58
C ARG A 56 -21.52 1.45 13.81
N ASP A 57 -22.08 2.00 12.72
CA ASP A 57 -23.29 1.46 12.10
C ASP A 57 -23.24 1.35 10.56
N GLY A 58 -22.13 1.72 9.95
CA GLY A 58 -21.93 1.62 8.51
C GLY A 58 -22.65 2.70 7.68
N ARG A 59 -23.28 3.69 8.31
CA ARG A 59 -23.99 4.75 7.59
C ARG A 59 -23.02 5.64 6.84
N PHE A 60 -23.24 5.88 5.54
CA PHE A 60 -22.48 6.86 4.76
C PHE A 60 -22.70 8.26 5.35
N LEU A 61 -21.58 8.94 5.64
CA LEU A 61 -21.59 10.30 6.18
C LEU A 61 -21.45 11.33 5.06
N TRP A 62 -20.48 11.11 4.20
CA TRP A 62 -20.25 11.90 2.99
C TRP A 62 -19.50 11.09 1.93
N SER A 63 -19.52 11.60 0.71
CA SER A 63 -18.76 11.06 -0.42
C SER A 63 -18.30 12.20 -1.29
N TYR A 64 -17.01 12.18 -1.67
CA TYR A 64 -16.40 13.21 -2.51
C TYR A 64 -15.81 12.59 -3.77
N ARG A 65 -16.18 13.12 -4.96
CA ARG A 65 -15.58 12.71 -6.23
C ARG A 65 -14.27 13.46 -6.43
N VAL A 66 -13.15 12.73 -6.59
CA VAL A 66 -11.81 13.31 -6.72
C VAL A 66 -11.52 13.71 -8.17
N GLY A 67 -11.89 12.88 -9.14
CA GLY A 67 -11.73 13.16 -10.56
C GLY A 67 -12.66 14.28 -11.08
N PRO A 68 -12.37 14.83 -12.26
CA PRO A 68 -13.10 15.98 -12.81
C PRO A 68 -14.52 15.65 -13.26
N THR A 69 -14.74 14.44 -13.77
CA THR A 69 -16.04 14.00 -14.31
C THR A 69 -16.36 12.58 -13.82
N ASP A 70 -17.58 12.16 -14.09
CA ASP A 70 -18.08 10.80 -13.79
C ASP A 70 -17.93 9.91 -15.04
N GLN A 71 -16.69 9.67 -15.43
CA GLN A 71 -16.35 8.83 -16.58
C GLN A 71 -15.93 7.44 -16.13
N TRP A 72 -16.47 6.42 -16.78
CA TRP A 72 -16.22 5.02 -16.48
C TRP A 72 -15.48 4.33 -17.61
N LEU A 73 -14.57 3.44 -17.26
CA LEU A 73 -13.78 2.64 -18.17
C LEU A 73 -13.93 1.16 -17.85
N PRO A 74 -14.06 0.29 -18.86
CA PRO A 74 -13.95 -1.16 -18.65
C PRO A 74 -12.48 -1.51 -18.44
N VAL A 75 -12.17 -2.10 -17.31
CA VAL A 75 -10.84 -2.61 -16.98
C VAL A 75 -11.00 -4.06 -16.58
N TYR A 76 -10.51 -4.96 -17.43
CA TYR A 76 -10.74 -6.40 -17.36
C TYR A 76 -12.26 -6.68 -17.31
N ASP A 77 -12.74 -7.32 -16.29
CA ASP A 77 -14.14 -7.70 -16.09
C ASP A 77 -14.97 -6.69 -15.28
N ARG A 78 -14.46 -5.46 -15.08
CA ARG A 78 -15.06 -4.46 -14.19
C ARG A 78 -15.16 -3.09 -14.84
N LEU A 79 -16.15 -2.32 -14.39
CA LEU A 79 -16.22 -0.89 -14.63
C LEU A 79 -15.57 -0.14 -13.47
N ILE A 80 -14.63 0.74 -13.77
CA ILE A 80 -14.01 1.64 -12.80
C ILE A 80 -14.07 3.08 -13.33
N SER A 81 -13.91 4.05 -12.43
CA SER A 81 -13.72 5.45 -12.84
C SER A 81 -12.45 5.61 -13.66
N ALA A 82 -12.44 6.54 -14.60
CA ALA A 82 -11.21 6.97 -15.28
C ALA A 82 -10.17 7.54 -14.29
N TRP A 83 -10.63 8.02 -13.14
CA TRP A 83 -9.80 8.51 -12.02
C TRP A 83 -10.12 7.76 -10.73
N PRO A 84 -9.76 6.48 -10.63
CA PRO A 84 -10.02 5.70 -9.43
C PRO A 84 -9.16 6.20 -8.27
N VAL A 85 -9.71 6.20 -7.06
CA VAL A 85 -8.96 6.44 -5.82
C VAL A 85 -8.35 5.12 -5.38
N ALA A 86 -7.31 4.69 -6.09
CA ALA A 86 -6.75 3.35 -5.97
C ALA A 86 -5.65 3.20 -4.92
N GLY A 87 -5.14 4.29 -4.37
CA GLY A 87 -4.04 4.30 -3.40
C GLY A 87 -4.45 4.39 -1.95
N GLY A 88 -5.73 4.28 -1.66
CA GLY A 88 -6.24 4.48 -0.31
C GLY A 88 -6.35 5.95 0.07
N VAL A 89 -6.50 6.20 1.36
CA VAL A 89 -6.60 7.55 1.93
C VAL A 89 -5.73 7.68 3.17
N VAL A 90 -5.24 8.89 3.42
CA VAL A 90 -4.50 9.26 4.64
C VAL A 90 -5.32 10.28 5.42
N VAL A 91 -5.37 10.14 6.72
CA VAL A 91 -5.99 11.12 7.62
C VAL A 91 -4.93 11.69 8.54
N GLU A 92 -4.79 13.01 8.52
CA GLU A 92 -3.90 13.74 9.40
C GLU A 92 -4.70 14.87 10.08
N GLY A 93 -4.85 14.78 11.39
CA GLY A 93 -5.67 15.70 12.15
C GLY A 93 -7.13 15.71 11.68
N ASP A 94 -7.57 16.84 11.18
CA ASP A 94 -8.93 17.07 10.64
C ASP A 94 -9.01 17.00 9.12
N THR A 95 -7.98 16.46 8.47
CA THR A 95 -7.87 16.46 7.01
C THR A 95 -7.70 15.05 6.45
N VAL A 96 -8.51 14.72 5.46
CA VAL A 96 -8.43 13.50 4.66
C VAL A 96 -7.74 13.82 3.35
N TYR A 97 -6.66 13.11 3.05
CA TYR A 97 -5.94 13.22 1.79
C TYR A 97 -6.25 12.02 0.90
N ALA A 98 -6.46 12.28 -0.38
CA ALA A 98 -6.65 11.25 -1.39
C ALA A 98 -6.04 11.67 -2.72
N ALA A 99 -5.67 10.68 -3.53
CA ALA A 99 -5.23 10.91 -4.89
C ALA A 99 -5.97 9.96 -5.84
N ALA A 100 -6.32 10.48 -7.02
CA ALA A 100 -7.01 9.73 -8.05
C ALA A 100 -6.30 9.87 -9.39
N GLY A 101 -6.38 8.83 -10.21
CA GLY A 101 -5.75 8.75 -11.52
C GLY A 101 -4.75 7.61 -11.60
N ILE A 102 -4.75 6.88 -12.71
CA ILE A 102 -3.85 5.74 -12.93
C ILE A 102 -2.71 6.14 -13.84
N THR A 103 -3.00 6.94 -14.84
CA THR A 103 -2.04 7.36 -15.84
C THR A 103 -1.86 8.86 -15.81
N HIS A 104 -0.66 9.29 -16.18
CA HIS A 104 -0.37 10.71 -16.29
C HIS A 104 -1.13 11.40 -17.43
N TYR A 105 -1.60 10.64 -18.43
CA TYR A 105 -2.38 11.18 -19.55
C TYR A 105 -3.79 11.61 -19.16
N ASP A 106 -4.38 10.91 -18.19
CA ASP A 106 -5.73 11.20 -17.69
C ASP A 106 -5.70 12.23 -16.56
N GLY A 107 -4.51 12.59 -16.12
CA GLY A 107 -4.27 13.49 -15.01
C GLY A 107 -4.33 12.79 -13.65
N THR A 108 -3.53 13.29 -12.73
CA THR A 108 -3.54 12.90 -11.32
C THR A 108 -4.11 14.04 -10.50
N HIS A 109 -5.17 13.75 -9.77
CA HIS A 109 -5.89 14.69 -8.94
C HIS A 109 -5.63 14.36 -7.48
N VAL A 110 -5.05 15.31 -6.74
CA VAL A 110 -4.79 15.18 -5.30
C VAL A 110 -5.71 16.16 -4.57
N VAL A 111 -6.34 15.70 -3.51
CA VAL A 111 -7.28 16.50 -2.72
C VAL A 111 -7.00 16.39 -1.24
N ALA A 112 -7.27 17.49 -0.53
CA ALA A 112 -7.39 17.55 0.92
C ALA A 112 -8.84 17.94 1.25
N LEU A 113 -9.50 17.10 2.05
CA LEU A 113 -10.91 17.25 2.42
C LEU A 113 -11.03 17.43 3.93
N ASP A 114 -12.03 18.13 4.37
CA ASP A 114 -12.38 18.15 5.79
C ASP A 114 -12.88 16.76 6.22
N ALA A 115 -12.31 16.23 7.28
CA ALA A 115 -12.59 14.87 7.73
C ALA A 115 -14.04 14.69 8.23
N ILE A 116 -14.66 15.77 8.71
CA ILE A 116 -16.01 15.73 9.27
C ILE A 116 -17.07 15.94 8.19
N THR A 117 -16.88 16.93 7.33
CA THR A 117 -17.90 17.38 6.36
C THR A 117 -17.67 16.85 4.96
N GLY A 118 -16.42 16.46 4.61
CA GLY A 118 -16.04 16.09 3.24
C GLY A 118 -15.85 17.31 2.33
N GLU A 119 -15.89 18.52 2.87
CA GLU A 119 -15.66 19.73 2.08
C GLU A 119 -14.21 19.85 1.61
N LEU A 120 -14.04 20.35 0.40
CA LEU A 120 -12.72 20.53 -0.21
C LEU A 120 -11.94 21.65 0.49
N LYS A 121 -10.79 21.33 1.08
CA LYS A 121 -9.85 22.30 1.65
C LYS A 121 -8.81 22.75 0.62
N ALA A 122 -8.23 21.81 -0.13
CA ALA A 122 -7.25 22.10 -1.16
C ALA A 122 -7.28 21.03 -2.28
N SER A 123 -6.81 21.38 -3.47
CA SER A 123 -6.67 20.41 -4.57
C SER A 123 -5.51 20.75 -5.47
N ASN A 124 -4.84 19.71 -5.99
CA ASN A 124 -3.92 19.82 -7.12
C ASN A 124 -4.46 18.97 -8.27
N ARG A 125 -4.68 19.58 -9.41
CA ARG A 125 -5.23 18.94 -10.61
C ARG A 125 -4.33 19.10 -11.83
N THR A 126 -3.12 19.58 -11.63
CA THR A 126 -2.20 19.98 -12.72
C THR A 126 -0.93 19.14 -12.78
N SER A 127 -0.57 18.44 -11.72
CA SER A 127 0.69 17.69 -11.64
C SER A 127 0.76 16.44 -12.52
N GLY A 128 -0.39 15.96 -13.00
CA GLY A 128 -0.46 14.81 -13.89
C GLY A 128 -0.86 15.14 -15.31
N THR A 129 -1.13 16.40 -15.62
CA THR A 129 -1.52 16.81 -16.98
C THR A 129 -0.29 16.98 -17.86
N LEU A 130 -0.23 16.23 -18.94
CA LEU A 130 0.92 16.20 -19.80
C LEU A 130 0.59 16.32 -21.26
N GLU A 131 1.52 16.95 -21.97
CA GLU A 131 1.64 16.77 -23.41
C GLU A 131 1.93 15.29 -23.70
N ARG A 132 1.20 14.72 -24.66
CA ARG A 132 1.29 13.29 -25.03
C ARG A 132 2.69 12.81 -25.38
N GLU A 133 3.59 13.72 -25.74
CA GLU A 133 4.95 13.40 -26.15
C GLU A 133 5.95 13.41 -25.00
N VAL A 134 5.55 13.84 -23.84
CA VAL A 134 6.44 14.04 -22.70
C VAL A 134 5.87 13.37 -21.45
N ASN A 135 6.37 12.24 -21.16
CA ASN A 135 6.07 11.53 -19.93
C ASN A 135 6.69 12.22 -18.70
N ASN A 136 6.37 13.45 -18.42
CA ASN A 136 6.90 14.18 -17.27
C ASN A 136 5.86 14.43 -16.17
N GLY A 137 4.72 13.74 -16.20
CA GLY A 137 3.69 13.83 -15.19
C GLY A 137 3.77 12.75 -14.13
N ILE A 138 2.89 12.90 -13.21
CA ILE A 138 2.72 12.00 -12.08
C ILE A 138 1.50 11.14 -12.32
N SER A 139 1.66 9.84 -12.14
CA SER A 139 0.54 8.90 -12.08
C SER A 139 0.50 8.22 -10.71
N MET A 140 -0.68 8.01 -10.19
CA MET A 140 -0.84 7.35 -8.91
C MET A 140 -0.69 5.84 -9.05
N GLN A 141 0.34 5.28 -8.44
CA GLN A 141 0.68 3.88 -8.60
C GLN A 141 0.92 3.11 -7.31
N GLY A 142 0.60 3.67 -6.19
CA GLY A 142 0.85 3.00 -4.93
C GLY A 142 0.10 3.63 -3.77
N ASN A 143 0.43 3.14 -2.60
CA ASN A 143 -0.17 3.62 -1.36
C ASN A 143 0.16 5.11 -1.13
N LEU A 144 -0.87 5.86 -0.76
CA LEU A 144 -0.72 7.22 -0.27
C LEU A 144 -0.24 7.19 1.18
N THR A 145 0.79 7.95 1.48
CA THR A 145 1.41 7.99 2.81
C THR A 145 1.79 9.41 3.22
N MET A 146 1.83 9.66 4.52
CA MET A 146 2.42 10.86 5.09
C MET A 146 3.80 10.51 5.67
N VAL A 147 4.86 11.09 5.12
CA VAL A 147 6.24 10.80 5.53
C VAL A 147 7.03 12.11 5.58
N ASP A 148 7.72 12.37 6.69
CA ASP A 148 8.52 13.58 6.91
C ASP A 148 7.76 14.88 6.65
N GLY A 149 6.46 14.92 6.97
CA GLY A 149 5.60 16.08 6.73
C GLY A 149 5.21 16.30 5.27
N GLU A 150 5.46 15.35 4.38
CA GLU A 150 5.06 15.38 2.98
C GLU A 150 4.05 14.28 2.67
N LEU A 151 3.10 14.57 1.81
CA LEU A 151 2.21 13.58 1.23
C LEU A 151 2.93 12.90 0.07
N ARG A 152 3.06 11.57 0.12
CA ARG A 152 3.85 10.78 -0.84
C ARG A 152 3.09 9.59 -1.38
N PHE A 153 3.37 9.23 -2.63
CA PHE A 153 2.96 7.97 -3.26
C PHE A 153 3.90 7.59 -4.41
N LEU A 154 3.88 6.36 -4.85
CA LEU A 154 4.65 5.92 -6.02
C LEU A 154 4.09 6.59 -7.28
N ALA A 155 4.97 7.17 -8.09
CA ALA A 155 4.63 8.12 -9.16
C ALA A 155 4.76 7.57 -10.58
N GLY A 156 4.76 6.24 -10.74
CA GLY A 156 4.56 5.60 -12.03
C GLY A 156 5.68 5.65 -13.03
N GLY A 157 6.91 5.72 -12.59
CA GLY A 157 8.08 5.57 -13.46
C GLY A 157 8.68 6.87 -13.98
N VAL A 158 7.97 7.99 -13.92
CA VAL A 158 8.54 9.32 -14.19
C VAL A 158 9.33 9.77 -12.98
N TYR A 159 8.76 9.58 -11.82
CA TYR A 159 9.39 9.74 -10.53
C TYR A 159 9.24 8.44 -9.76
N GLU A 160 10.18 8.11 -8.91
CA GLU A 160 10.02 6.98 -7.99
C GLU A 160 8.94 7.30 -6.95
N THR A 161 8.96 8.53 -6.45
CA THR A 161 8.01 9.01 -5.46
C THR A 161 7.48 10.38 -5.86
N ALA A 162 6.17 10.52 -5.92
CA ALA A 162 5.49 11.80 -5.97
C ALA A 162 5.47 12.40 -4.57
N ARG A 163 5.73 13.70 -4.49
CA ARG A 163 5.83 14.45 -3.24
C ARG A 163 4.98 15.72 -3.33
N TYR A 164 4.18 15.95 -2.30
CA TYR A 164 3.31 17.12 -2.20
C TYR A 164 3.42 17.77 -0.83
N ASP A 165 3.35 19.09 -0.80
CA ASP A 165 3.12 19.84 0.42
C ASP A 165 1.67 19.57 0.92
N PRO A 166 1.46 19.04 2.12
CA PRO A 166 0.11 18.68 2.56
C PRO A 166 -0.81 19.88 2.80
N LYS A 167 -0.28 21.09 3.00
CA LYS A 167 -1.09 22.28 3.24
C LYS A 167 -1.59 22.92 1.95
N THR A 168 -0.74 22.98 0.94
CA THR A 168 -1.03 23.63 -0.34
C THR A 168 -1.37 22.66 -1.46
N LEU A 169 -0.97 21.39 -1.30
CA LEU A 169 -0.94 20.34 -2.32
C LEU A 169 -0.09 20.72 -3.54
N GLU A 170 0.87 21.62 -3.37
CA GLU A 170 1.86 21.89 -4.39
C GLU A 170 2.74 20.65 -4.61
N CYS A 171 2.97 20.31 -5.88
CA CYS A 171 3.86 19.21 -6.24
C CYS A 171 5.32 19.65 -6.06
N LEU A 172 6.05 18.95 -5.21
CA LEU A 172 7.45 19.25 -4.88
C LEU A 172 8.46 18.59 -5.83
N ASN A 173 8.00 17.80 -6.80
CA ASN A 173 8.87 17.17 -7.79
C ASN A 173 9.24 18.16 -8.89
N THR A 174 10.52 18.15 -9.27
CA THR A 174 10.99 18.91 -10.44
C THR A 174 10.62 18.14 -11.71
N PRO A 175 9.97 18.77 -12.72
CA PRO A 175 9.65 18.13 -13.98
C PRO A 175 10.87 17.52 -14.67
N ARG A 176 10.75 16.29 -15.15
CA ARG A 176 11.80 15.57 -15.88
C ARG A 176 11.41 15.44 -17.36
N LYS A 177 12.37 15.68 -18.25
CA LYS A 177 12.18 15.55 -19.69
C LYS A 177 12.30 14.13 -20.24
N GLN A 178 12.71 13.16 -19.42
CA GLN A 178 13.01 11.81 -19.89
C GLN A 178 12.30 10.76 -19.07
N VAL A 179 11.70 9.82 -19.76
CA VAL A 179 10.88 8.75 -19.22
C VAL A 179 11.52 7.43 -19.46
N THR A 180 11.67 6.70 -18.42
CA THR A 180 11.66 5.25 -18.50
C THR A 180 10.35 4.78 -17.89
N SER A 181 9.36 4.58 -18.74
CA SER A 181 8.10 4.04 -18.31
C SER A 181 8.31 2.63 -17.74
N GLN A 182 8.16 2.47 -16.47
CA GLN A 182 7.97 1.17 -15.88
C GLN A 182 6.68 1.25 -15.05
N TYR A 183 5.58 1.00 -15.70
CA TYR A 183 4.23 0.94 -15.13
C TYR A 183 4.04 -0.22 -14.14
N ARG A 184 5.07 -0.59 -13.39
CA ARG A 184 5.09 -1.84 -12.62
C ARG A 184 4.14 -1.86 -11.45
N THR A 185 3.75 -0.72 -10.92
CA THR A 185 2.95 -0.68 -9.69
C THR A 185 1.50 -0.27 -9.89
N ALA A 186 1.17 0.53 -10.91
CA ALA A 186 -0.17 1.00 -11.15
C ALA A 186 -1.18 -0.11 -11.39
N PHE A 187 -0.74 -1.13 -12.06
CA PHE A 187 -1.63 -2.20 -12.48
C PHE A 187 -1.74 -3.36 -11.49
N TYR A 188 -0.92 -3.39 -10.43
CA TYR A 188 -0.96 -4.45 -9.43
C TYR A 188 -2.34 -4.71 -8.82
N PRO A 189 -3.13 -3.68 -8.48
CA PRO A 189 -4.47 -3.91 -8.00
C PRO A 189 -5.42 -4.50 -9.05
N TYR A 190 -5.12 -4.30 -10.33
CA TYR A 190 -6.00 -4.65 -11.45
C TYR A 190 -5.68 -6.01 -12.08
N TYR A 191 -4.43 -6.50 -11.95
CA TYR A 191 -4.03 -7.81 -12.46
C TYR A 191 -4.17 -8.89 -11.38
N PRO A 192 -4.94 -9.96 -11.60
CA PRO A 192 -5.21 -10.97 -10.58
C PRO A 192 -3.95 -11.60 -9.99
N ASP A 193 -2.95 -11.86 -10.81
CA ASP A 193 -1.74 -12.57 -10.38
C ASP A 193 -0.50 -11.68 -10.30
N TYR A 194 -0.60 -10.45 -10.79
CA TYR A 194 0.52 -9.53 -10.84
C TYR A 194 0.65 -8.77 -9.52
N GLY A 195 1.83 -8.85 -8.91
CA GLY A 195 2.06 -8.24 -7.60
C GLY A 195 1.36 -8.98 -6.46
N LYS A 196 1.15 -10.28 -6.61
CA LYS A 196 0.62 -11.16 -5.55
C LYS A 196 1.41 -11.05 -4.25
N TYR A 197 2.72 -10.93 -4.39
CA TYR A 197 3.64 -10.78 -3.26
C TYR A 197 3.97 -9.32 -3.00
N VAL A 198 4.38 -9.01 -1.79
CA VAL A 198 4.80 -7.67 -1.38
C VAL A 198 6.31 -7.56 -1.36
N SER A 199 6.84 -6.36 -1.59
CA SER A 199 8.22 -6.02 -1.25
C SER A 199 8.24 -5.26 0.07
N LEU A 200 9.20 -5.59 0.91
CA LEU A 200 9.52 -4.86 2.12
C LEU A 200 10.70 -3.93 1.82
N ASP A 201 10.56 -2.68 2.20
CA ASP A 201 11.63 -1.68 2.20
C ASP A 201 11.40 -0.78 3.41
N TYR A 202 12.03 -1.14 4.53
CA TYR A 202 11.82 -0.50 5.81
C TYR A 202 13.14 -0.02 6.40
N GLN A 203 13.24 1.28 6.69
CA GLN A 203 14.39 1.88 7.35
C GLN A 203 14.29 1.73 8.86
N CYS A 204 15.25 1.01 9.45
CA CYS A 204 15.35 0.85 10.89
C CYS A 204 15.94 2.11 11.55
N LYS A 205 15.69 2.29 12.85
CA LYS A 205 16.20 3.45 13.62
C LYS A 205 17.73 3.49 13.72
N ASP A 206 18.39 2.34 13.63
CA ASP A 206 19.86 2.20 13.66
C ASP A 206 20.53 2.45 12.29
N GLY A 207 19.75 2.88 11.29
CA GLY A 207 20.24 3.13 9.94
C GLY A 207 20.32 1.89 9.05
N CYS A 208 20.11 0.69 9.59
CA CYS A 208 19.94 -0.54 8.80
C CYS A 208 18.62 -0.54 8.05
N SER A 209 18.45 -1.42 7.09
CA SER A 209 17.15 -1.61 6.41
C SER A 209 16.76 -3.08 6.35
N LEU A 210 15.46 -3.33 6.45
CA LEU A 210 14.86 -4.61 6.11
C LEU A 210 14.40 -4.54 4.66
N SER A 211 14.76 -5.51 3.87
CA SER A 211 14.50 -5.54 2.44
C SER A 211 13.97 -6.91 2.01
N HIS A 212 12.96 -6.89 1.15
CA HIS A 212 12.45 -8.07 0.47
C HIS A 212 11.88 -7.63 -0.88
N ASP A 213 12.33 -8.24 -1.97
CA ASP A 213 11.79 -7.93 -3.30
C ASP A 213 10.53 -8.73 -3.59
N ALA A 214 9.54 -8.06 -4.17
CA ALA A 214 8.43 -8.73 -4.81
C ALA A 214 8.98 -9.58 -5.96
N SER A 215 8.76 -10.88 -5.91
CA SER A 215 9.29 -11.74 -6.95
C SER A 215 8.55 -11.54 -8.27
N TYR A 216 9.32 -11.22 -9.28
CA TYR A 216 9.06 -11.74 -10.61
C TYR A 216 9.59 -13.17 -10.67
N GLU A 217 8.86 -14.07 -11.32
CA GLU A 217 9.45 -15.36 -11.71
C GLU A 217 10.82 -15.13 -12.33
N GLY A 218 11.86 -15.71 -11.72
CA GLY A 218 13.23 -15.58 -12.17
C GLY A 218 14.04 -14.38 -11.66
N SER A 219 13.55 -13.55 -10.75
CA SER A 219 14.39 -12.52 -10.12
C SER A 219 15.21 -13.11 -8.96
N GLN A 220 16.50 -12.86 -8.97
CA GLN A 220 17.46 -13.34 -7.96
C GLN A 220 17.41 -12.58 -6.62
N PHE A 221 16.44 -11.67 -6.43
CA PHE A 221 16.40 -10.73 -5.29
C PHE A 221 15.24 -11.03 -4.32
N VAL A 222 14.93 -12.28 -4.12
CA VAL A 222 13.69 -12.68 -3.44
C VAL A 222 13.81 -12.83 -1.94
N ASN A 223 14.98 -12.71 -1.37
CA ASN A 223 15.23 -13.06 0.02
C ASN A 223 15.01 -11.87 0.94
N LEU A 224 14.19 -12.07 1.96
CA LEU A 224 14.11 -11.18 3.10
C LEU A 224 15.51 -11.08 3.74
N SER A 225 15.97 -9.86 3.96
CA SER A 225 17.29 -9.62 4.52
C SER A 225 17.34 -8.33 5.33
N ARG A 226 18.30 -8.25 6.25
CA ARG A 226 18.69 -7.00 6.90
C ARG A 226 19.98 -6.50 6.31
N GLN A 227 19.92 -5.33 5.72
CA GLN A 227 21.06 -4.67 5.10
C GLN A 227 21.75 -3.73 6.10
N PRO A 228 23.08 -3.65 6.12
CA PRO A 228 23.79 -2.73 6.97
C PRO A 228 23.48 -1.27 6.61
N ALA A 229 23.66 -0.38 7.58
CA ALA A 229 23.58 1.06 7.34
C ALA A 229 24.58 1.47 6.26
N LEU A 230 24.13 2.23 5.27
CA LEU A 230 25.01 2.77 4.26
C LEU A 230 25.83 3.94 4.84
N PRO A 231 27.10 4.11 4.44
CA PRO A 231 27.90 5.24 4.86
C PRO A 231 27.19 6.58 4.56
N PRO A 232 27.37 7.62 5.39
CA PRO A 232 26.81 8.93 5.14
C PRO A 232 27.18 9.44 3.74
N GLY A 233 26.19 9.93 3.00
CA GLY A 233 26.36 10.40 1.62
C GLY A 233 26.17 9.33 0.53
N THR A 234 26.00 8.05 0.90
CA THR A 234 25.68 6.96 -0.04
C THR A 234 24.20 6.59 -0.03
N GLN A 235 23.34 7.40 0.58
CA GLN A 235 21.91 7.19 0.61
C GLN A 235 21.33 7.16 -0.80
N LYS A 236 21.29 5.95 -1.36
CA LYS A 236 20.56 5.65 -2.56
C LYS A 236 19.46 4.68 -2.21
N PRO A 237 18.24 4.87 -2.71
CA PRO A 237 17.15 3.93 -2.52
C PRO A 237 17.58 2.52 -2.93
N VAL A 238 17.08 1.51 -2.25
CA VAL A 238 17.38 0.07 -2.52
C VAL A 238 17.17 -0.30 -3.99
N LYS A 239 16.24 0.36 -4.70
CA LYS A 239 16.06 0.23 -6.15
C LYS A 239 17.26 0.68 -6.98
N GLU A 240 18.07 1.60 -6.49
CA GLU A 240 19.34 1.95 -7.14
C GLU A 240 20.45 0.93 -6.87
N ALA A 241 20.38 0.19 -5.77
CA ALA A 241 21.31 -0.91 -5.49
C ALA A 241 21.27 -1.96 -6.60
N ALA A 242 20.09 -2.34 -7.09
CA ALA A 242 19.96 -3.28 -8.20
C ALA A 242 20.53 -2.72 -9.53
N ARG A 243 20.45 -1.40 -9.75
CA ARG A 243 21.11 -0.74 -10.88
C ARG A 243 22.62 -0.67 -10.70
N TRP A 244 23.08 -0.49 -9.47
CA TRP A 244 24.49 -0.43 -9.14
C TRP A 244 25.15 -1.80 -9.30
N VAL A 245 24.52 -2.88 -8.86
CA VAL A 245 24.97 -4.26 -9.09
C VAL A 245 25.08 -4.56 -10.59
N ARG A 246 24.07 -4.16 -11.38
CA ARG A 246 24.12 -4.31 -12.86
C ARG A 246 25.27 -3.55 -13.52
N ARG A 247 25.85 -2.57 -12.85
CA ARG A 247 27.05 -1.81 -13.27
C ARG A 247 28.36 -2.35 -12.70
N GLY A 248 28.34 -3.55 -12.10
CA GLY A 248 29.51 -4.22 -11.54
C GLY A 248 29.87 -3.83 -10.10
N GLY A 249 29.01 -3.08 -9.40
CA GLY A 249 29.21 -2.81 -7.98
C GLY A 249 28.84 -4.05 -7.13
N LYS A 250 29.51 -4.22 -5.99
CA LYS A 250 29.13 -5.21 -4.98
C LYS A 250 28.24 -4.56 -3.92
N LEU A 251 27.09 -5.15 -3.64
CA LEU A 251 26.32 -4.80 -2.44
C LEU A 251 27.10 -5.25 -1.19
N PRO A 252 27.03 -4.52 -0.09
CA PRO A 252 27.52 -5.02 1.18
C PRO A 252 26.78 -6.34 1.51
N GLU A 253 27.48 -7.24 2.18
CA GLU A 253 26.87 -8.48 2.68
C GLU A 253 25.75 -8.12 3.68
N PRO A 254 24.60 -8.78 3.60
CA PRO A 254 23.52 -8.55 4.56
C PRO A 254 23.97 -8.96 5.97
N LEU A 255 23.43 -8.31 6.99
CA LEU A 255 23.63 -8.70 8.38
C LEU A 255 23.02 -10.07 8.65
N TRP A 256 21.88 -10.35 8.04
CA TRP A 256 21.29 -11.66 7.92
C TRP A 256 20.40 -11.74 6.67
N ALA A 257 20.14 -12.93 6.18
CA ALA A 257 19.22 -13.21 5.09
C ALA A 257 18.39 -14.44 5.42
N ASP A 258 17.12 -14.42 5.00
CA ASP A 258 16.23 -15.57 5.09
C ASP A 258 16.69 -16.66 4.12
N THR A 259 16.90 -17.84 4.62
CA THR A 259 17.32 -19.02 3.86
C THR A 259 16.21 -20.05 3.67
N ALA A 260 14.98 -19.72 4.09
CA ALA A 260 13.85 -20.66 4.08
C ALA A 260 13.04 -20.60 2.77
N ASP A 261 13.51 -19.91 1.75
CA ASP A 261 12.87 -19.78 0.42
C ASP A 261 11.37 -19.42 0.54
N ARG A 262 11.08 -18.36 1.27
CA ARG A 262 9.71 -17.93 1.57
C ARG A 262 9.23 -16.83 0.63
N ARG A 263 7.93 -16.87 0.29
CA ARG A 263 7.20 -15.83 -0.43
C ARG A 263 6.23 -15.13 0.51
N PHE A 264 6.27 -13.81 0.55
CA PHE A 264 5.48 -13.05 1.51
C PHE A 264 4.37 -12.25 0.82
N THR A 265 3.22 -12.19 1.48
CA THR A 265 2.01 -11.48 1.02
C THR A 265 1.73 -10.22 1.84
N SER A 266 2.18 -10.14 3.08
CA SER A 266 2.10 -8.92 3.89
C SER A 266 3.20 -8.86 4.94
N PHE A 267 3.47 -7.63 5.40
CA PHE A 267 4.41 -7.34 6.48
C PHE A 267 3.82 -6.33 7.45
N VAL A 268 4.07 -6.53 8.74
CA VAL A 268 3.93 -5.54 9.79
C VAL A 268 5.24 -5.46 10.55
N VAL A 269 5.88 -4.31 10.56
CA VAL A 269 7.21 -4.12 11.17
C VAL A 269 7.07 -3.37 12.48
N THR A 270 7.64 -3.94 13.53
CA THR A 270 7.90 -3.28 14.81
C THR A 270 9.40 -3.11 15.01
N GLU A 271 9.81 -2.51 16.13
CA GLU A 271 11.22 -2.31 16.42
C GLU A 271 12.01 -3.63 16.55
N GLN A 272 11.38 -4.68 17.09
CA GLN A 272 12.04 -5.94 17.40
C GLN A 272 11.50 -7.13 16.61
N THR A 273 10.30 -7.00 16.03
CA THR A 273 9.61 -8.11 15.39
C THR A 273 9.08 -7.69 14.03
N LEU A 274 9.32 -8.51 13.04
CA LEU A 274 8.68 -8.48 11.74
C LEU A 274 7.62 -9.58 11.70
N LEU A 275 6.36 -9.21 11.65
CA LEU A 275 5.26 -10.13 11.35
C LEU A 275 5.10 -10.24 9.84
N ALA A 276 5.08 -11.45 9.33
CA ALA A 276 4.94 -11.71 7.90
C ALA A 276 3.97 -12.87 7.64
N THR A 277 3.16 -12.73 6.60
CA THR A 277 2.35 -13.84 6.08
C THR A 277 2.88 -14.27 4.73
N GLY A 278 2.75 -15.55 4.42
CA GLY A 278 3.23 -16.09 3.15
C GLY A 278 3.14 -17.59 3.06
N HIS A 279 3.98 -18.17 2.21
CA HIS A 279 4.13 -19.61 2.04
C HIS A 279 5.57 -19.95 1.59
N PRO A 280 6.07 -21.18 1.76
CA PRO A 280 7.31 -21.62 1.12
C PRO A 280 7.18 -21.54 -0.41
N ASP A 281 8.25 -21.20 -1.10
CA ASP A 281 8.24 -21.01 -2.55
C ASP A 281 7.80 -22.28 -3.30
N ASN A 282 8.26 -23.43 -2.85
CA ASN A 282 7.95 -24.74 -3.43
C ASN A 282 6.67 -25.40 -2.87
N GLN A 283 5.97 -24.76 -1.93
CA GLN A 283 4.77 -25.29 -1.27
C GLN A 283 3.71 -24.17 -1.08
N PRO A 284 3.10 -23.68 -2.15
CA PRO A 284 2.18 -22.54 -2.11
C PRO A 284 0.91 -22.80 -1.28
N ASP A 285 0.58 -24.05 -1.03
CA ASP A 285 -0.57 -24.44 -0.20
C ASP A 285 -0.26 -24.47 1.31
N GLN A 286 1.00 -24.29 1.70
CA GLN A 286 1.41 -24.30 3.10
C GLN A 286 1.55 -22.87 3.66
N SER A 287 0.45 -22.17 3.70
CA SER A 287 0.41 -20.78 4.19
C SER A 287 0.73 -20.66 5.67
N PHE A 288 1.37 -19.55 6.04
CA PHE A 288 1.77 -19.26 7.41
C PHE A 288 1.63 -17.77 7.77
N LEU A 289 1.60 -17.53 9.08
CA LEU A 289 1.96 -16.28 9.73
C LEU A 289 3.21 -16.56 10.58
N VAL A 290 4.24 -15.74 10.44
CA VAL A 290 5.51 -15.87 11.16
C VAL A 290 5.89 -14.56 11.85
N ALA A 291 6.45 -14.66 13.05
CA ALA A 291 7.13 -13.57 13.70
C ALA A 291 8.64 -13.80 13.61
N ILE A 292 9.34 -12.85 13.04
CA ILE A 292 10.78 -12.89 12.79
C ILE A 292 11.45 -11.84 13.65
N ASN A 293 12.51 -12.20 14.35
CA ASN A 293 13.34 -11.24 15.08
C ASN A 293 14.08 -10.32 14.08
N THR A 294 13.87 -9.02 14.19
CA THR A 294 14.49 -8.07 13.24
C THR A 294 16.01 -7.98 13.40
N ALA A 295 16.58 -8.34 14.55
CA ALA A 295 18.01 -8.22 14.81
C ALA A 295 18.83 -9.31 14.13
N ASP A 296 18.35 -10.56 14.14
CA ASP A 296 19.10 -11.74 13.70
C ASP A 296 18.39 -12.61 12.64
N GLY A 297 17.14 -12.27 12.29
CA GLY A 297 16.37 -12.98 11.28
C GLY A 297 15.81 -14.33 11.73
N THR A 298 15.90 -14.68 13.01
CA THR A 298 15.37 -15.93 13.53
C THR A 298 13.85 -15.89 13.68
N ASP A 299 13.18 -17.00 13.36
CA ASP A 299 11.76 -17.15 13.62
C ASP A 299 11.52 -17.29 15.15
N GLN A 300 10.76 -16.36 15.71
CA GLN A 300 10.32 -16.43 17.11
C GLN A 300 9.19 -17.44 17.28
N TRP A 301 8.27 -17.45 16.34
CA TRP A 301 7.20 -18.44 16.21
C TRP A 301 6.62 -18.43 14.79
N ILE A 302 5.97 -19.51 14.44
CA ILE A 302 5.24 -19.67 13.18
C ILE A 302 3.91 -20.37 13.44
N ALA A 303 2.84 -19.88 12.80
CA ALA A 303 1.52 -20.47 12.83
C ALA A 303 1.06 -20.77 11.39
N ARG A 304 0.47 -21.95 11.17
CA ARG A 304 -0.15 -22.28 9.87
C ARG A 304 -1.47 -21.57 9.73
N THR A 305 -1.76 -21.10 8.53
CA THR A 305 -3.06 -20.52 8.17
C THR A 305 -3.78 -21.44 7.17
N PRO A 306 -5.13 -21.50 7.21
CA PRO A 306 -5.90 -22.40 6.33
C PRO A 306 -5.92 -21.98 4.86
N ALA A 307 -5.45 -20.78 4.54
CA ALA A 307 -5.27 -20.26 3.18
C ALA A 307 -4.25 -19.13 3.20
N ASN A 308 -3.79 -18.72 2.01
CA ASN A 308 -2.91 -17.56 1.86
C ASN A 308 -3.59 -16.29 2.38
N ALA A 309 -2.81 -15.42 3.00
CA ALA A 309 -3.27 -14.08 3.33
C ALA A 309 -3.37 -13.23 2.07
N VAL A 310 -4.37 -12.36 2.02
CA VAL A 310 -4.44 -11.36 0.96
C VAL A 310 -3.26 -10.38 1.07
N LYS A 311 -2.87 -9.80 -0.04
CA LYS A 311 -1.79 -8.81 -0.09
C LYS A 311 -2.08 -7.65 0.87
N GLY A 312 -1.14 -7.42 1.82
CA GLY A 312 -1.32 -6.39 2.84
C GLY A 312 -2.43 -6.69 3.86
N GLY A 313 -2.90 -7.94 3.95
CA GLY A 313 -4.01 -8.35 4.79
C GLY A 313 -3.67 -8.63 6.25
N THR A 314 -2.57 -8.11 6.77
CA THR A 314 -2.17 -8.29 8.17
C THR A 314 -2.17 -6.96 8.90
N ALA A 315 -2.77 -6.92 10.08
CA ALA A 315 -2.76 -5.75 10.96
C ALA A 315 -2.55 -6.18 12.41
N VAL A 316 -2.06 -5.24 13.23
CA VAL A 316 -1.93 -5.43 14.68
C VAL A 316 -2.71 -4.32 15.37
N ASP A 317 -3.55 -4.70 16.33
CA ASP A 317 -4.31 -3.74 17.10
C ASP A 317 -3.49 -3.19 18.30
N PRO A 318 -3.96 -2.11 18.97
CA PRO A 318 -3.25 -1.53 20.12
C PRO A 318 -3.08 -2.49 21.32
N THR A 319 -3.82 -3.59 21.38
CA THR A 319 -3.69 -4.62 22.43
C THR A 319 -2.73 -5.74 22.04
N GLY A 320 -2.14 -5.67 20.83
CA GLY A 320 -1.19 -6.67 20.32
C GLY A 320 -1.85 -7.84 19.58
N ARG A 321 -3.17 -7.85 19.40
CA ARG A 321 -3.84 -8.88 18.60
C ARG A 321 -3.49 -8.72 17.12
N ILE A 322 -3.19 -9.85 16.50
CA ILE A 322 -2.84 -9.91 15.08
C ILE A 322 -4.08 -10.34 14.30
N ILE A 323 -4.49 -9.52 13.34
CA ILE A 323 -5.62 -9.79 12.45
C ILE A 323 -5.07 -10.13 11.08
N VAL A 324 -5.51 -11.25 10.50
CA VAL A 324 -5.10 -11.69 9.17
C VAL A 324 -6.33 -11.97 8.31
N VAL A 325 -6.39 -11.35 7.15
CA VAL A 325 -7.42 -11.59 6.13
C VAL A 325 -6.91 -12.60 5.12
N LEU A 326 -7.66 -13.66 4.86
CA LEU A 326 -7.27 -14.74 3.96
C LEU A 326 -7.97 -14.65 2.60
N GLU A 327 -7.34 -15.21 1.58
CA GLU A 327 -7.88 -15.26 0.20
C GLU A 327 -9.20 -16.04 0.08
N ASN A 328 -9.45 -16.97 1.00
CA ASN A 328 -10.71 -17.72 1.08
C ASN A 328 -11.86 -16.96 1.78
N GLY A 329 -11.63 -15.69 2.16
CA GLY A 329 -12.60 -14.83 2.82
C GLY A 329 -12.66 -14.97 4.34
N GLN A 330 -11.84 -15.81 4.95
CA GLN A 330 -11.76 -15.91 6.42
C GLN A 330 -10.97 -14.74 7.00
N LEU A 331 -11.39 -14.34 8.19
CA LEU A 331 -10.69 -13.39 9.06
C LEU A 331 -10.18 -14.15 10.28
N LEU A 332 -8.87 -14.18 10.47
CA LEU A 332 -8.24 -14.77 11.64
C LEU A 332 -7.86 -13.70 12.65
N CYS A 333 -7.98 -14.01 13.92
CA CYS A 333 -7.47 -13.20 15.02
C CYS A 333 -6.61 -14.07 15.91
N PHE A 334 -5.36 -13.66 16.09
CA PHE A 334 -4.41 -14.26 17.02
C PHE A 334 -4.32 -13.35 18.24
N ASP A 335 -4.59 -13.90 19.42
CA ASP A 335 -4.47 -13.13 20.66
C ASP A 335 -3.00 -13.04 21.08
N ALA A 336 -2.63 -11.92 21.68
CA ALA A 336 -1.29 -11.71 22.24
C ALA A 336 -1.06 -12.50 23.54
N THR A 337 -2.12 -13.03 24.13
CA THR A 337 -2.04 -13.87 25.35
C THR A 337 -1.96 -15.35 24.97
N PRO A 338 -1.00 -16.10 25.53
CA PRO A 338 -0.92 -17.55 25.35
C PRO A 338 -2.12 -18.25 25.95
#